data_17c92ec5fe99fe37a40c31038e27ff0d
#
_entry.id   17c92ec5fe99fe37a40c31038e27ff0d
#
_cell.length_a   1.000
_cell.length_b   1.000
_cell.length_c   1.000
_cell.angle_alpha   90.00
_cell.angle_beta   90.00
_cell.angle_gamma   90.00
#
_symmetry.space_group_name_H-M   'P 1'
#
loop_
_entity.id
_entity.type
_entity.pdbx_description
1 polymer ?
#
loop_
_entity_poly.entity_id
_entity_poly.type
_entity_poly.pdbx_seq_one_letter_code
_entity_poly.pdbx_strand_id
1 'polypeptide(L)'
;MCIRDRAATLGALAKRIDLQLGEITVVVSSADYLAAAKLLRDAPGCQFEQLIDLCGIDYADYGNGGYDGLRYCVASHLLSVSLNQRVRLKVYAPDDDLPVVDSVNGIWSAANWFEREAFDLFGIVFEGHDDLRRILTDYGFIGHPFRKDFPVSGHVEMRYDPERKRVIYQPVTIEPREIVPRIIREDNYGGIKG
;
A
#
# COMPACT_ATOMS: atom_id res chain seq x y z
N MET A 1 3.10 11.31 22.05
CA MET A 1 4.14 10.40 21.51
C MET A 1 5.27 11.23 20.93
N CYS A 2 6.54 10.95 21.30
CA CYS A 2 7.68 11.75 20.84
C CYS A 2 8.40 11.04 19.67
N ILE A 3 8.72 11.81 18.62
CA ILE A 3 9.54 11.32 17.49
C ILE A 3 10.91 10.81 17.98
N ARG A 4 11.47 11.47 19.00
CA ARG A 4 12.78 11.11 19.56
C ARG A 4 12.79 9.71 20.15
N ASP A 5 11.70 9.27 20.77
CA ASP A 5 11.59 7.96 21.37
C ASP A 5 11.63 6.86 20.32
N ARG A 6 10.99 7.10 19.15
CA ARG A 6 11.00 6.16 18.03
C ARG A 6 12.34 6.11 17.33
N ALA A 7 12.97 7.27 17.14
CA ALA A 7 14.32 7.36 16.59
C ALA A 7 15.32 6.64 17.51
N ALA A 8 15.21 6.79 18.83
CA ALA A 8 16.06 6.10 19.78
C ALA A 8 15.84 4.57 19.77
N THR A 9 14.57 4.12 19.67
CA THR A 9 14.23 2.69 19.68
C THR A 9 14.64 2.00 18.36
N LEU A 10 14.35 2.61 17.22
CA LEU A 10 14.64 2.01 15.91
C LEU A 10 16.09 2.21 15.48
N GLY A 11 16.76 3.26 15.97
CA GLY A 11 18.17 3.52 15.64
C GLY A 11 18.45 3.50 14.15
N ALA A 12 19.41 2.68 13.73
CA ALA A 12 19.83 2.56 12.32
C ALA A 12 18.80 1.87 11.40
N LEU A 13 17.78 1.19 11.93
CA LEU A 13 16.75 0.53 11.13
C LEU A 13 15.82 1.54 10.44
N ALA A 14 15.63 2.73 11.03
CA ALA A 14 14.82 3.78 10.43
C ALA A 14 15.66 4.64 9.48
N LYS A 15 15.36 4.57 8.17
CA LYS A 15 15.95 5.48 7.17
C LYS A 15 15.46 6.92 7.34
N ARG A 16 14.20 7.08 7.68
CA ARG A 16 13.56 8.38 7.86
C ARG A 16 12.38 8.27 8.81
N ILE A 17 12.17 9.30 9.61
CA ILE A 17 11.01 9.44 10.48
C ILE A 17 10.40 10.82 10.24
N ASP A 18 9.17 10.86 9.77
CA ASP A 18 8.43 12.08 9.46
C ASP A 18 7.29 12.28 10.46
N LEU A 19 7.05 13.54 10.85
CA LEU A 19 5.85 13.95 11.57
C LEU A 19 5.08 14.92 10.68
N GLN A 20 3.93 14.51 10.21
CA GLN A 20 3.01 15.33 9.44
C GLN A 20 1.61 15.21 9.99
N LEU A 21 0.91 16.36 10.14
CA LEU A 21 -0.49 16.39 10.61
C LEU A 21 -0.72 15.63 11.94
N GLY A 22 0.29 15.58 12.80
CA GLY A 22 0.23 14.84 14.07
C GLY A 22 0.45 13.32 13.95
N GLU A 23 0.71 12.80 12.76
CA GLU A 23 0.98 11.38 12.51
C GLU A 23 2.47 11.13 12.31
N ILE A 24 2.99 10.07 12.95
CA ILE A 24 4.37 9.62 12.76
C ILE A 24 4.42 8.58 11.67
N THR A 25 5.28 8.82 10.67
CA THR A 25 5.62 7.85 9.63
C THR A 25 7.07 7.46 9.75
N VAL A 26 7.34 6.17 9.85
CA VAL A 26 8.67 5.58 9.84
C VAL A 26 8.90 4.92 8.48
N VAL A 27 10.01 5.25 7.84
CA VAL A 27 10.43 4.62 6.57
C VAL A 27 11.63 3.74 6.86
N VAL A 28 11.56 2.49 6.42
CA VAL A 28 12.64 1.49 6.59
C VAL A 28 13.06 0.92 5.24
N SER A 29 14.24 0.28 5.20
CA SER A 29 14.65 -0.50 4.02
C SER A 29 13.89 -1.83 3.96
N SER A 30 13.84 -2.44 2.78
CA SER A 30 13.27 -3.79 2.63
C SER A 30 14.01 -4.80 3.52
N ALA A 31 15.33 -4.73 3.57
CA ALA A 31 16.15 -5.63 4.40
C ALA A 31 15.90 -5.48 5.92
N ASP A 32 15.50 -4.30 6.37
CA ASP A 32 15.30 -4.00 7.80
C ASP A 32 13.84 -4.12 8.23
N TYR A 33 12.92 -4.36 7.29
CA TYR A 33 11.47 -4.29 7.53
C TYR A 33 11.00 -5.24 8.62
N LEU A 34 11.37 -6.53 8.55
CA LEU A 34 11.00 -7.52 9.57
C LEU A 34 11.59 -7.18 10.94
N ALA A 35 12.86 -6.74 11.00
CA ALA A 35 13.51 -6.38 12.25
C ALA A 35 12.83 -5.17 12.90
N ALA A 36 12.53 -4.15 12.11
CA ALA A 36 11.83 -2.95 12.57
C ALA A 36 10.40 -3.29 13.03
N ALA A 37 9.68 -4.14 12.29
CA ALA A 37 8.33 -4.57 12.64
C ALA A 37 8.29 -5.31 13.98
N LYS A 38 9.22 -6.27 14.21
CA LYS A 38 9.36 -6.99 15.48
C LYS A 38 9.69 -6.03 16.63
N LEU A 39 10.62 -5.11 16.40
CA LEU A 39 11.02 -4.14 17.42
C LEU A 39 9.84 -3.20 17.78
N LEU A 40 9.07 -2.74 16.82
CA LEU A 40 7.88 -1.93 17.06
C LEU A 40 6.82 -2.68 17.86
N ARG A 41 6.64 -3.98 17.62
CA ARG A 41 5.71 -4.81 18.40
C ARG A 41 6.18 -5.02 19.84
N ASP A 42 7.47 -5.35 20.03
CA ASP A 42 7.97 -5.95 21.29
C ASP A 42 8.67 -4.95 22.21
N ALA A 43 9.23 -3.85 21.70
CA ALA A 43 10.01 -2.92 22.49
C ALA A 43 9.16 -2.21 23.57
N PRO A 44 9.66 -2.11 24.83
CA PRO A 44 9.04 -1.29 25.83
C PRO A 44 8.85 0.16 25.35
N GLY A 45 7.67 0.72 25.51
CA GLY A 45 7.34 2.07 25.01
C GLY A 45 6.95 2.13 23.52
N CYS A 46 7.01 1.03 22.79
CA CYS A 46 6.41 0.85 21.45
C CYS A 46 5.13 0.04 21.55
N GLN A 47 5.24 -1.23 21.84
CA GLN A 47 4.13 -2.15 22.10
C GLN A 47 2.99 -2.01 21.09
N PHE A 48 3.31 -2.03 19.78
CA PHE A 48 2.30 -1.98 18.72
C PHE A 48 1.73 -3.37 18.51
N GLU A 49 0.79 -3.74 19.37
CA GLU A 49 0.18 -5.08 19.41
C GLU A 49 -0.71 -5.34 18.20
N GLN A 50 -1.28 -4.30 17.62
CA GLN A 50 -2.26 -4.43 16.56
C GLN A 50 -1.80 -3.81 15.24
N LEU A 51 -1.86 -4.61 14.18
CA LEU A 51 -1.89 -4.12 12.80
C LEU A 51 -3.33 -3.75 12.46
N ILE A 52 -3.60 -2.46 12.26
CA ILE A 52 -4.93 -1.95 11.91
C ILE A 52 -5.22 -2.19 10.45
N ASP A 53 -4.22 -1.88 9.61
CA ASP A 53 -4.32 -1.92 8.15
C ASP A 53 -2.93 -2.06 7.53
N LEU A 54 -2.87 -2.70 6.35
CA LEU A 54 -1.70 -2.74 5.50
C LEU A 54 -2.16 -2.60 4.06
N CYS A 55 -1.65 -1.60 3.36
CA CYS A 55 -2.01 -1.37 1.97
C CYS A 55 -0.79 -1.18 1.07
N GLY A 56 -0.93 -1.63 -0.18
CA GLY A 56 0.00 -1.30 -1.26
C GLY A 56 -0.23 0.12 -1.78
N ILE A 57 0.82 0.75 -2.29
CA ILE A 57 0.77 2.07 -2.93
C ILE A 57 1.63 2.03 -4.20
N ASP A 58 1.08 2.52 -5.29
CA ASP A 58 1.81 2.76 -6.54
C ASP A 58 2.06 4.27 -6.70
N TYR A 59 3.33 4.66 -6.74
CA TYR A 59 3.79 6.06 -6.86
C TYR A 59 4.08 6.50 -8.30
N ALA A 60 3.79 5.67 -9.33
CA ALA A 60 4.15 5.96 -10.73
C ALA A 60 3.74 7.37 -11.19
N ASP A 61 2.52 7.82 -10.82
CA ASP A 61 1.98 9.14 -11.21
C ASP A 61 1.99 10.16 -10.08
N TYR A 62 2.69 9.87 -8.98
CA TYR A 62 2.69 10.77 -7.83
C TYR A 62 3.40 12.08 -8.14
N GLY A 63 2.83 13.20 -7.69
CA GLY A 63 3.39 14.52 -7.94
C GLY A 63 3.38 14.93 -9.41
N ASN A 64 2.40 14.46 -10.22
CA ASN A 64 2.30 14.69 -11.67
C ASN A 64 3.54 14.18 -12.43
N GLY A 65 4.09 13.03 -12.01
CA GLY A 65 5.28 12.43 -12.61
C GLY A 65 6.61 13.02 -12.12
N GLY A 66 6.57 13.90 -11.10
CA GLY A 66 7.79 14.47 -10.50
C GLY A 66 8.39 13.63 -9.36
N TYR A 67 7.85 12.45 -9.11
CA TYR A 67 8.39 11.55 -8.09
C TYR A 67 9.56 10.73 -8.66
N ASP A 68 10.73 10.88 -8.02
CA ASP A 68 11.98 10.19 -8.39
C ASP A 68 12.39 9.21 -7.29
N GLY A 69 11.48 8.30 -6.94
CA GLY A 69 11.71 7.28 -5.91
C GLY A 69 11.23 5.91 -6.35
N LEU A 70 11.35 4.92 -5.47
CA LEU A 70 10.86 3.56 -5.71
C LEU A 70 9.34 3.57 -5.88
N ARG A 71 8.86 2.87 -6.88
CA ARG A 71 7.47 2.90 -7.32
C ARG A 71 6.51 2.27 -6.31
N TYR A 72 6.81 1.06 -5.84
CA TYR A 72 5.90 0.33 -4.97
C TYR A 72 6.28 0.46 -3.51
N CYS A 73 5.26 0.75 -2.68
CA CYS A 73 5.41 0.89 -1.24
C CYS A 73 4.32 0.09 -0.52
N VAL A 74 4.68 -0.49 0.61
CA VAL A 74 3.73 -1.05 1.57
C VAL A 74 3.67 -0.11 2.76
N ALA A 75 2.46 0.30 3.14
CA ALA A 75 2.19 1.13 4.31
C ALA A 75 1.39 0.34 5.33
N SER A 76 2.00 0.06 6.48
CA SER A 76 1.38 -0.63 7.61
C SER A 76 0.99 0.38 8.68
N HIS A 77 -0.25 0.35 9.12
CA HIS A 77 -0.79 1.18 10.19
C HIS A 77 -0.87 0.38 11.48
N LEU A 78 -0.09 0.78 12.47
CA LEU A 78 0.08 0.05 13.72
C LEU A 78 -0.53 0.83 14.87
N LEU A 79 -1.17 0.10 15.81
CA LEU A 79 -1.77 0.62 17.02
C LEU A 79 -1.16 -0.07 18.25
N SER A 80 -0.70 0.74 19.18
CA SER A 80 -0.49 0.32 20.56
C SER A 80 -1.77 0.63 21.34
N VAL A 81 -2.47 -0.43 21.72
CA VAL A 81 -3.69 -0.31 22.53
C VAL A 81 -3.33 0.09 23.95
N SER A 82 -2.28 -0.52 24.51
CA SER A 82 -1.81 -0.26 25.87
C SER A 82 -1.33 1.18 26.08
N LEU A 83 -0.66 1.76 25.08
CA LEU A 83 -0.11 3.11 25.14
C LEU A 83 -0.96 4.17 24.42
N ASN A 84 -2.06 3.76 23.77
CA ASN A 84 -2.93 4.62 22.93
C ASN A 84 -2.12 5.44 21.92
N GLN A 85 -1.29 4.76 21.14
CA GLN A 85 -0.38 5.37 20.16
C GLN A 85 -0.52 4.72 18.80
N ARG A 86 -0.32 5.50 17.74
CA ARG A 86 -0.31 5.03 16.37
C ARG A 86 0.99 5.38 15.66
N VAL A 87 1.40 4.53 14.72
CA VAL A 87 2.52 4.78 13.82
C VAL A 87 2.22 4.18 12.46
N ARG A 88 2.68 4.86 11.41
CA ARG A 88 2.71 4.31 10.06
C ARG A 88 4.12 3.82 9.76
N LEU A 89 4.25 2.55 9.40
CA LEU A 89 5.50 1.96 8.95
C LEU A 89 5.45 1.81 7.42
N LYS A 90 6.41 2.39 6.71
CA LYS A 90 6.53 2.31 5.26
C LYS A 90 7.78 1.55 4.85
N VAL A 91 7.63 0.66 3.89
CA VAL A 91 8.71 -0.03 3.21
C VAL A 91 8.50 0.07 1.70
N TYR A 92 9.57 0.32 0.97
CA TYR A 92 9.56 0.36 -0.50
C TYR A 92 10.16 -0.90 -1.06
N ALA A 93 9.50 -1.50 -2.05
CA ALA A 93 10.06 -2.62 -2.79
C ALA A 93 11.26 -2.13 -3.62
N PRO A 94 12.38 -2.86 -3.62
CA PRO A 94 13.61 -2.41 -4.29
C PRO A 94 13.55 -2.53 -5.81
N ASP A 95 12.64 -3.34 -6.35
CA ASP A 95 12.51 -3.65 -7.77
C ASP A 95 11.08 -3.32 -8.23
N ASP A 96 10.96 -2.58 -9.33
CA ASP A 96 9.67 -2.18 -9.90
C ASP A 96 9.09 -3.26 -10.84
N ASP A 97 9.90 -4.12 -11.41
CA ASP A 97 9.44 -5.22 -12.28
C ASP A 97 8.88 -6.37 -11.44
N LEU A 98 9.58 -6.72 -10.35
CA LEU A 98 9.16 -7.73 -9.39
C LEU A 98 9.22 -7.16 -7.96
N PRO A 99 8.21 -6.41 -7.54
CA PRO A 99 8.20 -5.81 -6.21
C PRO A 99 8.03 -6.89 -5.12
N VAL A 100 9.09 -7.11 -4.35
CA VAL A 100 9.13 -8.10 -3.26
C VAL A 100 9.38 -7.39 -1.93
N VAL A 101 8.62 -7.76 -0.91
CA VAL A 101 8.74 -7.29 0.48
C VAL A 101 8.53 -8.47 1.41
N ASP A 102 9.23 -8.52 2.54
CA ASP A 102 9.02 -9.57 3.53
C ASP A 102 7.59 -9.52 4.12
N SER A 103 7.00 -10.69 4.34
CA SER A 103 5.72 -10.83 5.02
C SER A 103 5.83 -10.57 6.52
N VAL A 104 4.90 -9.79 7.06
CA VAL A 104 4.75 -9.57 8.51
C VAL A 104 3.65 -10.44 9.13
N ASN A 105 3.12 -11.43 8.39
CA ASN A 105 2.08 -12.34 8.87
C ASN A 105 2.50 -13.08 10.15
N GLY A 106 3.77 -13.48 10.26
CA GLY A 106 4.31 -14.09 11.48
C GLY A 106 4.44 -13.14 12.68
N ILE A 107 4.28 -11.83 12.48
CA ILE A 107 4.30 -10.81 13.52
C ILE A 107 2.87 -10.45 13.94
N TRP A 108 2.02 -10.15 12.97
CA TRP A 108 0.59 -9.85 13.15
C TRP A 108 -0.24 -10.72 12.20
N SER A 109 -1.01 -11.63 12.76
CA SER A 109 -1.85 -12.55 11.96
C SER A 109 -2.88 -11.83 11.07
N ALA A 110 -3.26 -10.61 11.43
CA ALA A 110 -4.14 -9.77 10.60
C ALA A 110 -3.52 -9.42 9.24
N ALA A 111 -2.18 -9.43 9.12
CA ALA A 111 -1.48 -9.14 7.88
C ALA A 111 -1.82 -10.13 6.75
N ASN A 112 -2.22 -11.37 7.06
CA ASN A 112 -2.49 -12.39 6.06
C ASN A 112 -3.41 -11.89 4.93
N TRP A 113 -4.56 -11.33 5.27
CA TRP A 113 -5.53 -10.88 4.26
C TRP A 113 -5.12 -9.56 3.61
N PHE A 114 -4.53 -8.65 4.36
CA PHE A 114 -4.06 -7.37 3.82
C PHE A 114 -2.90 -7.55 2.84
N GLU A 115 -1.97 -8.46 3.11
CA GLU A 115 -0.87 -8.78 2.20
C GLU A 115 -1.40 -9.45 0.92
N ARG A 116 -2.37 -10.34 1.02
CA ARG A 116 -3.06 -10.92 -0.14
C ARG A 116 -3.78 -9.87 -0.97
N GLU A 117 -4.41 -8.88 -0.34
CA GLU A 117 -5.04 -7.75 -1.02
C GLU A 117 -4.00 -6.91 -1.77
N ALA A 118 -2.89 -6.54 -1.12
CA ALA A 118 -1.82 -5.78 -1.74
C ALA A 118 -1.15 -6.57 -2.89
N PHE A 119 -0.98 -7.88 -2.75
CA PHE A 119 -0.54 -8.75 -3.83
C PHE A 119 -1.53 -8.77 -4.99
N ASP A 120 -2.82 -8.95 -4.72
CA ASP A 120 -3.85 -9.04 -5.75
C ASP A 120 -3.97 -7.74 -6.55
N LEU A 121 -4.04 -6.60 -5.85
CA LEU A 121 -4.33 -5.31 -6.47
C LEU A 121 -3.11 -4.61 -7.08
N PHE A 122 -1.91 -4.80 -6.51
CA PHE A 122 -0.68 -4.13 -6.94
C PHE A 122 0.40 -5.06 -7.47
N GLY A 123 0.30 -6.38 -7.21
CA GLY A 123 1.32 -7.36 -7.58
C GLY A 123 2.57 -7.30 -6.70
N ILE A 124 2.46 -6.80 -5.47
CA ILE A 124 3.55 -6.84 -4.50
C ILE A 124 3.62 -8.24 -3.91
N VAL A 125 4.75 -8.91 -4.05
CA VAL A 125 4.98 -10.26 -3.51
C VAL A 125 5.45 -10.15 -2.07
N PHE A 126 4.85 -10.93 -1.17
CA PHE A 126 5.23 -10.98 0.24
C PHE A 126 5.99 -12.28 0.52
N GLU A 127 7.31 -12.16 0.64
CA GLU A 127 8.17 -13.32 0.90
C GLU A 127 7.95 -13.85 2.33
N GLY A 128 7.78 -15.18 2.43
CA GLY A 128 7.47 -15.83 3.71
C GLY A 128 5.99 -15.82 4.11
N HIS A 129 5.09 -15.38 3.22
CA HIS A 129 3.65 -15.50 3.44
C HIS A 129 3.19 -16.94 3.25
N ASP A 130 2.40 -17.49 4.19
CA ASP A 130 2.01 -18.91 4.20
C ASP A 130 1.07 -19.31 3.06
N ASP A 131 0.20 -18.39 2.59
CA ASP A 131 -0.83 -18.68 1.58
C ASP A 131 -1.08 -17.43 0.70
N LEU A 132 -0.05 -17.00 -0.04
CA LEU A 132 -0.14 -15.83 -0.92
C LEU A 132 -0.90 -16.17 -2.20
N ARG A 133 -2.14 -15.75 -2.27
CA ARG A 133 -3.05 -15.94 -3.41
C ARG A 133 -4.02 -14.78 -3.53
N ARG A 134 -4.61 -14.59 -4.70
CA ARG A 134 -5.60 -13.52 -4.92
C ARG A 134 -6.79 -13.65 -3.97
N ILE A 135 -7.42 -12.54 -3.62
CA ILE A 135 -8.52 -12.49 -2.67
C ILE A 135 -9.74 -11.70 -3.19
N LEU A 136 -9.53 -10.69 -4.01
CA LEU A 136 -10.60 -9.79 -4.49
C LEU A 136 -10.92 -10.00 -5.96
N THR A 137 -9.91 -10.28 -6.80
CA THR A 137 -10.13 -10.49 -8.24
C THR A 137 -10.50 -11.93 -8.55
N ASP A 138 -11.15 -12.14 -9.70
CA ASP A 138 -11.52 -13.50 -10.18
C ASP A 138 -10.29 -14.35 -10.45
N TYR A 139 -10.46 -15.68 -10.42
CA TYR A 139 -9.39 -16.65 -10.69
C TYR A 139 -8.72 -16.47 -12.06
N GLY A 140 -9.47 -16.01 -13.05
CA GLY A 140 -8.98 -15.75 -14.41
C GLY A 140 -8.55 -14.32 -14.67
N PHE A 141 -8.54 -13.44 -13.65
CA PHE A 141 -8.21 -12.03 -13.82
C PHE A 141 -6.71 -11.87 -14.16
N ILE A 142 -6.43 -11.11 -15.23
CA ILE A 142 -5.07 -10.85 -15.70
C ILE A 142 -4.67 -9.42 -15.35
N GLY A 143 -3.55 -9.27 -14.63
CA GLY A 143 -3.01 -7.99 -14.22
C GLY A 143 -3.34 -7.63 -12.76
N HIS A 144 -3.08 -6.37 -12.41
CA HIS A 144 -3.24 -5.83 -11.07
C HIS A 144 -3.98 -4.49 -11.17
N PRO A 145 -5.27 -4.43 -10.79
CA PRO A 145 -6.16 -3.34 -11.19
C PRO A 145 -5.89 -2.00 -10.51
N PHE A 146 -5.09 -1.96 -9.44
CA PHE A 146 -4.74 -0.70 -8.76
C PHE A 146 -3.38 -0.13 -9.17
N ARG A 147 -2.65 -0.81 -10.05
CA ARG A 147 -1.49 -0.20 -10.69
C ARG A 147 -1.92 0.98 -11.54
N LYS A 148 -1.15 2.06 -11.52
CA LYS A 148 -1.47 3.30 -12.26
C LYS A 148 -1.46 3.13 -13.77
N ASP A 149 -0.71 2.15 -14.27
CA ASP A 149 -0.66 1.76 -15.67
C ASP A 149 -1.78 0.79 -16.10
N PHE A 150 -2.62 0.31 -15.15
CA PHE A 150 -3.76 -0.53 -15.48
C PHE A 150 -4.94 0.33 -15.92
N PRO A 151 -5.58 0.05 -17.07
CA PRO A 151 -6.70 0.86 -17.58
C PRO A 151 -7.92 0.77 -16.65
N VAL A 152 -8.58 1.90 -16.40
CA VAL A 152 -9.75 1.99 -15.49
C VAL A 152 -10.89 1.07 -15.92
N SER A 153 -11.12 0.92 -17.24
CA SER A 153 -12.13 0.01 -17.79
C SER A 153 -11.70 -1.46 -17.83
N GLY A 154 -10.43 -1.76 -17.50
CA GLY A 154 -9.86 -3.09 -17.65
C GLY A 154 -9.60 -3.50 -19.09
N HIS A 155 -9.22 -4.77 -19.30
CA HIS A 155 -8.97 -5.35 -20.63
C HIS A 155 -10.12 -6.25 -21.08
N VAL A 156 -10.88 -6.78 -20.13
CA VAL A 156 -11.91 -7.78 -20.34
C VAL A 156 -13.14 -7.40 -19.53
N GLU A 157 -14.32 -7.57 -20.13
CA GLU A 157 -15.61 -7.42 -19.44
C GLU A 157 -16.38 -8.74 -19.41
N MET A 158 -17.23 -8.90 -18.41
CA MET A 158 -18.16 -10.04 -18.34
C MET A 158 -19.50 -9.62 -18.91
N ARG A 159 -20.05 -10.47 -19.79
CA ARG A 159 -21.38 -10.27 -20.39
C ARG A 159 -22.18 -11.56 -20.32
N TYR A 160 -23.47 -11.43 -20.06
CA TYR A 160 -24.39 -12.56 -20.21
C TYR A 160 -24.71 -12.82 -21.68
N ASP A 161 -24.44 -14.04 -22.14
CA ASP A 161 -24.80 -14.53 -23.47
C ASP A 161 -26.13 -15.28 -23.40
N PRO A 162 -27.23 -14.72 -23.94
CA PRO A 162 -28.57 -15.33 -23.87
C PRO A 162 -28.70 -16.60 -24.71
N GLU A 163 -27.90 -16.75 -25.79
CA GLU A 163 -27.91 -17.96 -26.63
C GLU A 163 -27.24 -19.13 -25.92
N ARG A 164 -26.09 -18.88 -25.30
CA ARG A 164 -25.34 -19.87 -24.53
C ARG A 164 -25.84 -20.01 -23.10
N LYS A 165 -26.75 -19.15 -22.64
CA LYS A 165 -27.31 -19.08 -21.27
C LYS A 165 -26.24 -19.08 -20.19
N ARG A 166 -25.13 -18.36 -20.41
CA ARG A 166 -24.00 -18.26 -19.47
C ARG A 166 -23.32 -16.91 -19.57
N VAL A 167 -22.55 -16.58 -18.54
CA VAL A 167 -21.62 -15.46 -18.56
C VAL A 167 -20.40 -15.83 -19.40
N ILE A 168 -20.00 -14.91 -20.30
CA ILE A 168 -18.79 -15.03 -21.12
C ILE A 168 -17.88 -13.84 -20.86
N TYR A 169 -16.59 -14.03 -21.07
CA TYR A 169 -15.61 -12.97 -21.09
C TYR A 169 -15.40 -12.51 -22.53
N GLN A 170 -15.35 -11.21 -22.72
CA GLN A 170 -15.06 -10.58 -24.01
C GLN A 170 -14.13 -9.38 -23.82
N PRO A 171 -13.42 -8.92 -24.87
CA PRO A 171 -12.68 -7.66 -24.80
C PRO A 171 -13.58 -6.52 -24.37
N VAL A 172 -13.07 -5.59 -23.55
CA VAL A 172 -13.83 -4.46 -23.05
C VAL A 172 -14.31 -3.56 -24.20
N THR A 173 -15.59 -3.18 -24.17
CA THR A 173 -16.21 -2.28 -25.12
C THR A 173 -16.60 -0.93 -24.49
N ILE A 174 -16.32 -0.78 -23.19
CA ILE A 174 -16.66 0.42 -22.41
C ILE A 174 -15.69 1.53 -22.80
N GLU A 175 -16.21 2.62 -23.36
CA GLU A 175 -15.43 3.83 -23.60
C GLU A 175 -15.27 4.62 -22.30
N PRO A 176 -14.02 5.00 -21.90
CA PRO A 176 -13.79 5.86 -20.76
C PRO A 176 -14.52 7.20 -20.94
N ARG A 177 -15.31 7.60 -19.94
CA ARG A 177 -15.99 8.89 -19.93
C ARG A 177 -15.32 9.82 -18.95
N GLU A 178 -14.78 10.93 -19.42
CA GLU A 178 -14.46 12.06 -18.57
C GLU A 178 -15.74 12.83 -18.28
N ILE A 179 -16.32 12.63 -17.09
CA ILE A 179 -17.59 13.26 -16.69
C ILE A 179 -17.38 14.73 -16.35
N VAL A 180 -16.22 15.08 -15.82
CA VAL A 180 -15.85 16.45 -15.45
C VAL A 180 -14.40 16.70 -15.83
N PRO A 181 -14.11 17.69 -16.70
CA PRO A 181 -12.73 18.08 -16.97
C PRO A 181 -12.09 18.57 -15.67
N ARG A 182 -10.92 18.02 -15.31
CA ARG A 182 -10.16 18.48 -14.16
C ARG A 182 -9.62 19.87 -14.43
N ILE A 183 -10.25 20.89 -13.86
CA ILE A 183 -9.73 22.25 -13.89
C ILE A 183 -8.68 22.34 -12.79
N ILE A 184 -7.40 22.44 -13.16
CA ILE A 184 -6.32 22.79 -12.24
C ILE A 184 -6.42 24.30 -12.02
N ARG A 185 -6.84 24.72 -10.84
CA ARG A 185 -6.80 26.13 -10.44
C ARG A 185 -5.40 26.41 -9.89
N GLU A 186 -4.65 27.22 -10.60
CA GLU A 186 -3.31 27.68 -10.19
C GLU A 186 -3.37 28.74 -9.08
N ASP A 187 -4.53 29.40 -8.93
CA ASP A 187 -4.72 30.42 -7.90
C ASP A 187 -5.09 29.79 -6.55
N ASN A 188 -4.37 30.22 -5.52
CA ASN A 188 -4.67 29.85 -4.14
C ASN A 188 -6.09 30.27 -3.77
N TYR A 189 -6.93 29.28 -3.49
CA TYR A 189 -8.28 29.51 -3.03
C TYR A 189 -8.22 30.14 -1.62
N GLY A 190 -8.49 31.44 -1.54
CA GLY A 190 -8.57 32.14 -0.26
C GLY A 190 -7.57 33.25 0.00
N GLY A 191 -6.72 33.63 -0.95
CA GLY A 191 -5.95 34.88 -0.88
C GLY A 191 -4.97 35.00 0.30
N ILE A 192 -4.58 33.91 0.93
CA ILE A 192 -3.57 33.92 2.00
C ILE A 192 -2.21 33.83 1.32
N LYS A 193 -1.60 34.98 1.07
CA LYS A 193 -0.17 35.06 0.82
C LYS A 193 0.52 34.85 2.16
N GLY A 194 1.20 33.71 2.32
CA GLY A 194 2.16 33.48 3.37
C GLY A 194 3.49 34.18 3.08
#